data_9b7ccf25894888514cbd216c0cf115a4
#
_entry.id   9b7ccf25894888514cbd216c0cf115a4
#
_cell.length_a   1.000
_cell.length_b   1.000
_cell.length_c   1.000
_cell.angle_alpha   90.00
_cell.angle_beta   90.00
_cell.angle_gamma   90.00
#
_symmetry.space_group_name_H-M   'P 1'
#
loop_
_entity.id
_entity.type
_entity.pdbx_description
1 polymer ?
#
loop_
_entity_poly.entity_id
_entity_poly.type
_entity_poly.pdbx_seq_one_letter_code
_entity_poly.pdbx_strand_id
1 'polypeptide(L)'
;TGLFTALGAFLNGGAIVTLETKSKFLPEELWETVSRKGVTAMAIVGDAFAKPMLKVLNDAPGTYDLSSVNSITSSGVMWSMEVKRGLIEHIPQVALMDSFGASEAVGFGMSVTTAEGVVETARFEIGQHCKVFSENGREIQPGSEEPGLIARGGSVPLGYYKDEKKSAETFRTINGVRYAIPGDWCTVAEDGTLTLLGRGSNCINSAGEKIYPEEVEEALKEHDSVRDALVVGVPDDKWGQSVTGVVELADGATADEDELRAFVRTRLAPYKAPKRVLFADDLKRAPNGKADYKRIRTLAYDALGIPT
;
A
#
# COMPACT_ATOMS: atom_id res chain seq x y z
N THR A 1 -12.58 -2.07 0.88
CA THR A 1 -12.42 -3.21 -0.05
C THR A 1 -13.46 -4.26 0.23
N GLY A 2 -13.52 -4.91 1.40
CA GLY A 2 -14.39 -6.05 1.68
C GLY A 2 -15.87 -5.86 1.32
N LEU A 3 -16.47 -4.71 1.63
CA LEU A 3 -17.87 -4.44 1.27
C LEU A 3 -18.09 -4.43 -0.26
N PHE A 4 -17.21 -3.79 -1.02
CA PHE A 4 -17.33 -3.76 -2.47
C PHE A 4 -17.14 -5.14 -3.11
N THR A 5 -16.19 -5.92 -2.61
CA THR A 5 -15.98 -7.31 -3.04
C THR A 5 -17.22 -8.15 -2.76
N ALA A 6 -17.81 -8.01 -1.56
CA ALA A 6 -19.02 -8.71 -1.17
C ALA A 6 -20.23 -8.32 -2.05
N LEU A 7 -20.44 -7.02 -2.30
CA LEU A 7 -21.51 -6.54 -3.20
C LEU A 7 -21.27 -7.05 -4.62
N GLY A 8 -20.04 -7.06 -5.11
CA GLY A 8 -19.68 -7.61 -6.40
C GLY A 8 -20.05 -9.09 -6.54
N ALA A 9 -19.78 -9.90 -5.51
CA ALA A 9 -20.20 -11.30 -5.50
C ALA A 9 -21.72 -11.45 -5.61
N PHE A 10 -22.50 -10.71 -4.83
CA PHE A 10 -23.97 -10.77 -4.89
C PHE A 10 -24.54 -10.30 -6.24
N LEU A 11 -24.00 -9.22 -6.80
CA LEU A 11 -24.47 -8.69 -8.10
C LEU A 11 -24.22 -9.67 -9.25
N ASN A 12 -23.24 -10.57 -9.09
CA ASN A 12 -22.92 -11.61 -10.08
C ASN A 12 -23.49 -12.99 -9.72
N GLY A 13 -24.44 -13.07 -8.77
CA GLY A 13 -25.08 -14.32 -8.37
C GLY A 13 -24.19 -15.25 -7.55
N GLY A 14 -23.09 -14.74 -7.01
CA GLY A 14 -22.18 -15.49 -6.16
C GLY A 14 -22.61 -15.53 -4.68
N ALA A 15 -21.83 -16.23 -3.88
CA ALA A 15 -22.00 -16.34 -2.44
C ALA A 15 -20.81 -15.74 -1.70
N ILE A 16 -21.03 -15.28 -0.47
CA ILE A 16 -19.98 -14.80 0.43
C ILE A 16 -19.73 -15.87 1.49
N VAL A 17 -18.45 -16.20 1.66
CA VAL A 17 -17.96 -17.07 2.73
C VAL A 17 -17.24 -16.21 3.75
N THR A 18 -17.65 -16.28 5.01
CA THR A 18 -16.98 -15.59 6.13
C THR A 18 -16.23 -16.59 7.00
N LEU A 19 -15.11 -16.17 7.55
CA LEU A 19 -14.38 -16.94 8.56
C LEU A 19 -15.18 -16.95 9.89
N GLU A 20 -15.02 -17.99 10.67
CA GLU A 20 -15.68 -18.15 11.98
C GLU A 20 -15.03 -17.23 13.03
N THR A 21 -13.69 -17.17 13.03
CA THR A 21 -12.91 -16.32 13.92
C THR A 21 -12.97 -14.85 13.49
N LYS A 22 -13.52 -13.99 14.36
CA LYS A 22 -13.74 -12.56 14.07
C LYS A 22 -12.74 -11.62 14.73
N SER A 23 -12.04 -12.10 15.77
CA SER A 23 -11.18 -11.26 16.62
C SER A 23 -9.74 -11.13 16.11
N LYS A 24 -9.29 -12.09 15.29
CA LYS A 24 -7.95 -12.13 14.72
C LYS A 24 -7.96 -12.84 13.37
N PHE A 25 -6.98 -12.56 12.54
CA PHE A 25 -6.76 -13.31 11.31
C PHE A 25 -6.01 -14.61 11.61
N LEU A 26 -6.56 -15.73 11.15
CA LEU A 26 -5.96 -17.07 11.22
C LEU A 26 -5.80 -17.59 9.78
N PRO A 27 -4.59 -17.60 9.23
CA PRO A 27 -4.37 -18.01 7.85
C PRO A 27 -4.65 -19.50 7.61
N GLU A 28 -4.49 -20.35 8.63
CA GLU A 28 -4.86 -21.77 8.56
C GLU A 28 -6.37 -21.94 8.37
N GLU A 29 -7.19 -21.22 9.16
CA GLU A 29 -8.66 -21.23 9.02
C GLU A 29 -9.09 -20.72 7.64
N LEU A 30 -8.39 -19.72 7.10
CA LEU A 30 -8.64 -19.23 5.75
C LEU A 30 -8.44 -20.34 4.73
N TRP A 31 -7.28 -21.01 4.72
CA TRP A 31 -6.97 -22.04 3.75
C TRP A 31 -7.83 -23.31 3.89
N GLU A 32 -8.14 -23.71 5.11
CA GLU A 32 -9.13 -24.76 5.38
C GLU A 32 -10.51 -24.42 4.81
N THR A 33 -10.93 -23.16 4.99
CA THR A 33 -12.22 -22.68 4.48
C THR A 33 -12.22 -22.61 2.95
N VAL A 34 -11.13 -22.14 2.34
CA VAL A 34 -10.95 -22.15 0.89
C VAL A 34 -11.08 -23.55 0.34
N SER A 35 -10.31 -24.48 0.86
CA SER A 35 -10.30 -25.88 0.45
C SER A 35 -11.68 -26.55 0.59
N ARG A 36 -12.33 -26.36 1.75
CA ARG A 36 -13.63 -26.98 2.06
C ARG A 36 -14.81 -26.39 1.28
N LYS A 37 -14.76 -25.08 0.97
CA LYS A 37 -15.88 -24.35 0.34
C LYS A 37 -15.70 -24.07 -1.13
N GLY A 38 -14.53 -24.36 -1.70
CA GLY A 38 -14.23 -24.06 -3.08
C GLY A 38 -14.27 -22.55 -3.36
N VAL A 39 -13.63 -21.75 -2.49
CA VAL A 39 -13.61 -20.29 -2.65
C VAL A 39 -12.83 -19.92 -3.89
N THR A 40 -13.42 -19.11 -4.77
CA THR A 40 -12.84 -18.73 -6.07
C THR A 40 -12.12 -17.38 -6.05
N ALA A 41 -12.52 -16.49 -5.15
CA ALA A 41 -11.96 -15.15 -5.04
C ALA A 41 -11.90 -14.69 -3.58
N MET A 42 -10.88 -13.92 -3.23
CA MET A 42 -10.76 -13.34 -1.89
C MET A 42 -10.20 -11.92 -1.93
N ALA A 43 -10.45 -11.16 -0.87
CA ALA A 43 -9.92 -9.82 -0.68
C ALA A 43 -9.06 -9.76 0.58
N ILE A 44 -7.88 -9.15 0.45
CA ILE A 44 -6.91 -8.97 1.54
C ILE A 44 -6.47 -7.50 1.64
N VAL A 45 -5.61 -7.19 2.60
CA VAL A 45 -4.98 -5.87 2.77
C VAL A 45 -3.46 -6.05 2.85
N GLY A 46 -2.81 -6.14 1.71
CA GLY A 46 -1.36 -6.20 1.55
C GLY A 46 -0.67 -7.31 2.32
N ASP A 47 0.60 -7.09 2.59
CA ASP A 47 1.51 -8.05 3.22
C ASP A 47 1.11 -8.45 4.64
N ALA A 48 0.37 -7.60 5.36
CA ALA A 48 -0.13 -7.94 6.68
C ALA A 48 -0.99 -9.22 6.72
N PHE A 49 -1.65 -9.54 5.60
CA PHE A 49 -2.42 -10.77 5.41
C PHE A 49 -1.66 -11.77 4.54
N ALA A 50 -1.03 -11.31 3.47
CA ALA A 50 -0.41 -12.17 2.47
C ALA A 50 0.83 -12.92 3.01
N LYS A 51 1.68 -12.29 3.82
CA LYS A 51 2.85 -12.95 4.43
C LYS A 51 2.44 -14.12 5.35
N PRO A 52 1.52 -13.97 6.32
CA PRO A 52 1.03 -15.11 7.09
C PRO A 52 0.38 -16.20 6.23
N MET A 53 -0.38 -15.82 5.20
CA MET A 53 -0.99 -16.77 4.27
C MET A 53 0.07 -17.60 3.55
N LEU A 54 1.10 -16.96 3.00
CA LEU A 54 2.21 -17.63 2.32
C LEU A 54 3.00 -18.51 3.28
N LYS A 55 3.27 -18.04 4.51
CA LYS A 55 3.98 -18.84 5.52
C LYS A 55 3.29 -20.18 5.76
N VAL A 56 1.98 -20.21 5.92
CA VAL A 56 1.22 -21.48 6.14
C VAL A 56 1.35 -22.40 4.94
N LEU A 57 1.33 -21.89 3.71
CA LEU A 57 1.52 -22.70 2.51
C LEU A 57 2.94 -23.27 2.41
N ASN A 58 3.95 -22.49 2.80
CA ASN A 58 5.34 -22.94 2.83
C ASN A 58 5.60 -23.99 3.93
N ASP A 59 4.98 -23.82 5.10
CA ASP A 59 5.13 -24.75 6.24
C ASP A 59 4.41 -26.09 5.98
N ALA A 60 3.36 -26.11 5.15
CA ALA A 60 2.53 -27.28 4.89
C ALA A 60 2.15 -27.39 3.38
N PRO A 61 3.13 -27.57 2.48
CA PRO A 61 2.87 -27.60 1.04
C PRO A 61 1.95 -28.75 0.64
N GLY A 62 0.98 -28.47 -0.23
CA GLY A 62 0.03 -29.45 -0.75
C GLY A 62 -1.05 -29.89 0.24
N THR A 63 -1.13 -29.31 1.43
CA THR A 63 -2.15 -29.67 2.45
C THR A 63 -3.54 -29.18 2.05
N TYR A 64 -3.63 -28.03 1.37
CA TYR A 64 -4.89 -27.40 1.02
C TYR A 64 -5.20 -27.56 -0.47
N ASP A 65 -6.47 -27.84 -0.79
CA ASP A 65 -6.95 -27.77 -2.18
C ASP A 65 -7.22 -26.30 -2.55
N LEU A 66 -6.33 -25.72 -3.36
CA LEU A 66 -6.38 -24.34 -3.82
C LEU A 66 -6.78 -24.23 -5.30
N SER A 67 -7.21 -25.33 -5.92
CA SER A 67 -7.54 -25.40 -7.34
C SER A 67 -8.70 -24.47 -7.74
N SER A 68 -9.57 -24.13 -6.80
CA SER A 68 -10.68 -23.21 -7.02
C SER A 68 -10.29 -21.73 -7.02
N VAL A 69 -9.12 -21.37 -6.45
CA VAL A 69 -8.73 -19.95 -6.29
C VAL A 69 -8.30 -19.37 -7.62
N ASN A 70 -9.07 -18.42 -8.13
CA ASN A 70 -8.80 -17.74 -9.40
C ASN A 70 -8.26 -16.33 -9.19
N SER A 71 -8.62 -15.66 -8.09
CA SER A 71 -8.16 -14.30 -7.83
C SER A 71 -8.00 -13.96 -6.35
N ILE A 72 -6.98 -13.15 -6.06
CA ILE A 72 -6.79 -12.50 -4.77
C ILE A 72 -6.64 -11.01 -5.03
N THR A 73 -7.55 -10.20 -4.46
CA THR A 73 -7.50 -8.75 -4.60
C THR A 73 -6.98 -8.12 -3.33
N SER A 74 -5.95 -7.28 -3.44
CA SER A 74 -5.44 -6.47 -2.34
C SER A 74 -5.72 -5.00 -2.58
N SER A 75 -5.96 -4.24 -1.52
CA SER A 75 -6.01 -2.78 -1.59
C SER A 75 -5.72 -2.13 -0.25
N GLY A 76 -5.32 -0.85 -0.29
CA GLY A 76 -5.15 0.00 0.87
C GLY A 76 -3.77 -0.03 1.52
N VAL A 77 -2.94 -1.01 1.20
CA VAL A 77 -1.53 -1.13 1.61
C VAL A 77 -0.78 -1.82 0.46
N MET A 78 0.50 -1.52 0.31
CA MET A 78 1.37 -2.16 -0.67
C MET A 78 1.43 -3.68 -0.44
N TRP A 79 1.54 -4.40 -1.55
CA TRP A 79 1.69 -5.85 -1.58
C TRP A 79 3.01 -6.20 -2.29
N SER A 80 3.96 -6.74 -1.54
CA SER A 80 5.30 -6.96 -2.04
C SER A 80 5.36 -8.03 -3.15
N MET A 81 6.31 -7.85 -4.05
CA MET A 81 6.50 -8.74 -5.19
C MET A 81 6.98 -10.13 -4.77
N GLU A 82 7.80 -10.20 -3.73
CA GLU A 82 8.28 -11.46 -3.16
C GLU A 82 7.12 -12.34 -2.72
N VAL A 83 6.18 -11.77 -1.95
CA VAL A 83 5.00 -12.49 -1.45
C VAL A 83 4.07 -12.90 -2.59
N LYS A 84 3.91 -12.05 -3.61
CA LYS A 84 3.13 -12.40 -4.81
C LYS A 84 3.71 -13.60 -5.54
N ARG A 85 5.04 -13.62 -5.75
CA ARG A 85 5.73 -14.76 -6.39
C ARG A 85 5.53 -16.05 -5.61
N GLY A 86 5.74 -15.99 -4.29
CA GLY A 86 5.53 -17.16 -3.43
C GLY A 86 4.09 -17.67 -3.47
N LEU A 87 3.08 -16.81 -3.48
CA LEU A 87 1.69 -17.23 -3.63
C LEU A 87 1.41 -17.87 -5.00
N ILE A 88 1.99 -17.36 -6.08
CA ILE A 88 1.85 -17.93 -7.42
C ILE A 88 2.51 -19.33 -7.52
N GLU A 89 3.62 -19.57 -6.82
CA GLU A 89 4.25 -20.89 -6.75
C GLU A 89 3.31 -21.94 -6.18
N HIS A 90 2.50 -21.58 -5.18
CA HIS A 90 1.49 -22.48 -4.60
C HIS A 90 0.17 -22.51 -5.38
N ILE A 91 -0.17 -21.43 -6.09
CA ILE A 91 -1.47 -21.25 -6.79
C ILE A 91 -1.19 -20.71 -8.21
N PRO A 92 -0.68 -21.54 -9.13
CA PRO A 92 -0.21 -21.07 -10.45
C PRO A 92 -1.29 -20.41 -11.32
N GLN A 93 -2.56 -20.76 -11.12
CA GLN A 93 -3.69 -20.20 -11.87
C GLN A 93 -4.17 -18.85 -11.34
N VAL A 94 -3.67 -18.37 -10.19
CA VAL A 94 -4.20 -17.18 -9.53
C VAL A 94 -3.83 -15.89 -10.25
N ALA A 95 -4.79 -14.98 -10.36
CA ALA A 95 -4.55 -13.58 -10.68
C ALA A 95 -4.48 -12.76 -9.39
N LEU A 96 -3.33 -12.17 -9.12
CA LEU A 96 -3.10 -11.30 -7.97
C LEU A 96 -3.33 -9.85 -8.39
N MET A 97 -4.39 -9.24 -7.87
CA MET A 97 -4.85 -7.92 -8.27
C MET A 97 -4.59 -6.89 -7.17
N ASP A 98 -3.77 -5.86 -7.46
CA ASP A 98 -3.69 -4.68 -6.62
C ASP A 98 -4.70 -3.65 -7.09
N SER A 99 -5.57 -3.22 -6.19
CA SER A 99 -6.55 -2.17 -6.45
C SER A 99 -6.15 -0.90 -5.72
N PHE A 100 -5.84 0.13 -6.48
CA PHE A 100 -5.55 1.46 -5.97
C PHE A 100 -6.80 2.34 -6.05
N GLY A 101 -7.17 2.93 -4.92
CA GLY A 101 -8.33 3.81 -4.82
C GLY A 101 -8.53 4.38 -3.42
N ALA A 102 -9.52 5.22 -3.29
CA ALA A 102 -9.94 5.82 -2.02
C ALA A 102 -11.45 5.70 -1.85
N SER A 103 -11.97 5.94 -0.65
CA SER A 103 -13.43 5.98 -0.40
C SER A 103 -14.11 7.07 -1.21
N GLU A 104 -13.41 8.17 -1.46
CA GLU A 104 -13.83 9.31 -2.27
C GLU A 104 -13.78 9.03 -3.78
N ALA A 105 -12.99 8.03 -4.18
CA ALA A 105 -12.73 7.73 -5.59
C ALA A 105 -12.29 6.27 -5.78
N VAL A 106 -13.25 5.41 -6.02
CA VAL A 106 -12.99 3.98 -6.26
C VAL A 106 -12.37 3.79 -7.65
N GLY A 107 -11.25 3.05 -7.74
CA GLY A 107 -10.64 2.67 -9.01
C GLY A 107 -9.79 3.79 -9.64
N PHE A 108 -8.78 4.26 -8.93
CA PHE A 108 -7.71 5.08 -9.51
C PHE A 108 -6.85 4.29 -10.47
N GLY A 109 -6.54 3.05 -10.11
CA GLY A 109 -5.75 2.15 -10.93
C GLY A 109 -5.83 0.71 -10.44
N MET A 110 -5.36 -0.19 -11.29
CA MET A 110 -5.26 -1.61 -11.01
C MET A 110 -3.97 -2.17 -11.61
N SER A 111 -3.35 -3.12 -10.91
CA SER A 111 -2.33 -3.98 -11.51
C SER A 111 -2.68 -5.44 -11.31
N VAL A 112 -2.25 -6.28 -12.25
CA VAL A 112 -2.51 -7.73 -12.21
C VAL A 112 -1.19 -8.45 -12.39
N THR A 113 -0.87 -9.34 -11.46
CA THR A 113 0.31 -10.22 -11.51
C THR A 113 -0.18 -11.67 -11.64
N THR A 114 0.35 -12.38 -12.61
CA THR A 114 0.08 -13.82 -12.87
C THR A 114 1.39 -14.57 -13.04
N ALA A 115 1.31 -15.87 -13.19
CA ALA A 115 2.48 -16.69 -13.51
C ALA A 115 3.16 -16.31 -14.86
N GLU A 116 2.40 -15.72 -15.80
CA GLU A 116 2.87 -15.34 -17.13
C GLU A 116 3.47 -13.93 -17.19
N GLY A 117 3.12 -13.05 -16.24
CA GLY A 117 3.56 -11.65 -16.23
C GLY A 117 3.62 -11.05 -14.84
N VAL A 118 4.74 -10.41 -14.57
CA VAL A 118 5.01 -9.74 -13.29
C VAL A 118 4.97 -8.23 -13.50
N VAL A 119 4.11 -7.54 -12.76
CA VAL A 119 4.05 -6.07 -12.74
C VAL A 119 4.81 -5.57 -11.52
N GLU A 120 5.64 -4.54 -11.70
CA GLU A 120 6.38 -3.90 -10.61
C GLU A 120 5.45 -3.43 -9.48
N THR A 121 5.94 -3.47 -8.25
CA THR A 121 5.21 -2.95 -7.08
C THR A 121 4.87 -1.47 -7.29
N ALA A 122 3.71 -1.05 -6.81
CA ALA A 122 3.19 0.32 -6.91
C ALA A 122 2.92 0.85 -8.33
N ARG A 123 3.02 0.00 -9.36
CA ARG A 123 2.71 0.37 -10.75
C ARG A 123 1.31 -0.09 -11.12
N PHE A 124 0.49 0.81 -11.67
CA PHE A 124 -0.92 0.58 -11.94
C PHE A 124 -1.31 1.04 -13.34
N GLU A 125 -2.15 0.29 -14.01
CA GLU A 125 -2.92 0.82 -15.14
C GLU A 125 -3.89 1.90 -14.63
N ILE A 126 -3.93 3.05 -15.31
CA ILE A 126 -4.77 4.17 -14.91
C ILE A 126 -6.26 3.80 -15.07
N GLY A 127 -7.06 4.11 -14.05
CA GLY A 127 -8.50 3.87 -14.05
C GLY A 127 -9.26 4.77 -15.02
N GLN A 128 -10.42 4.31 -15.43
CA GLN A 128 -11.33 5.10 -16.29
C GLN A 128 -11.70 6.43 -15.61
N HIS A 129 -11.70 7.53 -16.37
CA HIS A 129 -11.95 8.89 -15.90
C HIS A 129 -10.92 9.42 -14.89
N CYS A 130 -9.77 8.78 -14.77
CA CYS A 130 -8.69 9.24 -13.92
C CYS A 130 -7.69 10.10 -14.72
N LYS A 131 -7.13 11.10 -14.03
CA LYS A 131 -6.11 12.00 -14.53
C LYS A 131 -5.15 12.35 -13.39
N VAL A 132 -3.97 12.84 -13.76
CA VAL A 132 -3.00 13.33 -12.78
C VAL A 132 -2.80 14.83 -12.99
N PHE A 133 -2.91 15.60 -11.92
CA PHE A 133 -2.76 17.05 -11.96
C PHE A 133 -1.64 17.53 -11.06
N SER A 134 -0.91 18.54 -11.50
CA SER A 134 -0.04 19.33 -10.61
C SER A 134 -0.87 20.05 -9.55
N GLU A 135 -0.24 20.57 -8.51
CA GLU A 135 -0.93 21.36 -7.46
C GLU A 135 -1.73 22.54 -8.06
N ASN A 136 -1.24 23.11 -9.16
CA ASN A 136 -1.86 24.22 -9.87
C ASN A 136 -3.02 23.82 -10.81
N GLY A 137 -3.37 22.54 -10.88
CA GLY A 137 -4.44 22.05 -11.75
C GLY A 137 -4.05 21.85 -13.22
N ARG A 138 -2.75 21.89 -13.57
CA ARG A 138 -2.26 21.50 -14.89
C ARG A 138 -2.20 19.98 -14.99
N GLU A 139 -2.72 19.41 -16.05
CA GLU A 139 -2.66 17.96 -16.31
C GLU A 139 -1.22 17.52 -16.59
N ILE A 140 -0.75 16.52 -15.86
CA ILE A 140 0.55 15.88 -16.04
C ILE A 140 0.44 14.89 -17.22
N GLN A 141 1.34 15.05 -18.19
CA GLN A 141 1.36 14.20 -19.38
C GLN A 141 2.18 12.93 -19.14
N PRO A 142 1.87 11.81 -19.80
CA PRO A 142 2.69 10.61 -19.79
C PRO A 142 4.16 10.91 -20.13
N GLY A 143 5.09 10.24 -19.43
CA GLY A 143 6.52 10.43 -19.58
C GLY A 143 7.09 11.65 -18.83
N SER A 144 6.24 12.38 -18.08
CA SER A 144 6.72 13.44 -17.19
C SER A 144 7.24 12.82 -15.88
N GLU A 145 8.45 13.21 -15.48
CA GLU A 145 9.00 12.85 -14.15
C GLU A 145 8.36 13.67 -13.02
N GLU A 146 7.54 14.67 -13.35
CA GLU A 146 6.88 15.54 -12.37
C GLU A 146 5.81 14.77 -11.60
N PRO A 147 5.86 14.73 -10.24
CA PRO A 147 4.79 14.16 -9.45
C PRO A 147 3.52 14.98 -9.52
N GLY A 148 2.38 14.32 -9.51
CA GLY A 148 1.08 14.96 -9.47
C GLY A 148 0.09 14.24 -8.57
N LEU A 149 -1.05 14.88 -8.33
CA LEU A 149 -2.17 14.36 -7.58
C LEU A 149 -3.07 13.54 -8.48
N ILE A 150 -3.31 12.28 -8.14
CA ILE A 150 -4.30 11.48 -8.85
C ILE A 150 -5.71 12.01 -8.58
N ALA A 151 -6.49 12.11 -9.62
CA ALA A 151 -7.84 12.63 -9.62
C ALA A 151 -8.78 11.69 -10.37
N ARG A 152 -9.99 11.49 -9.87
CA ARG A 152 -11.03 10.75 -10.56
C ARG A 152 -12.21 11.64 -10.84
N GLY A 153 -12.62 11.70 -12.10
CA GLY A 153 -13.85 12.32 -12.57
C GLY A 153 -15.03 11.34 -12.64
N GLY A 154 -16.11 11.75 -13.27
CA GLY A 154 -17.34 10.95 -13.41
C GLY A 154 -18.19 10.93 -12.14
N SER A 155 -18.70 9.77 -11.77
CA SER A 155 -19.54 9.63 -10.56
C SER A 155 -18.68 9.68 -9.30
N VAL A 156 -18.60 10.86 -8.68
CA VAL A 156 -17.89 11.09 -7.42
C VAL A 156 -18.84 11.64 -6.35
N PRO A 157 -18.54 11.44 -5.04
CA PRO A 157 -19.39 11.95 -3.96
C PRO A 157 -19.65 13.46 -4.04
N LEU A 158 -20.78 13.92 -3.50
CA LEU A 158 -21.11 15.34 -3.43
C LEU A 158 -20.16 16.09 -2.45
N GLY A 159 -19.72 15.42 -1.39
CA GLY A 159 -18.85 15.99 -0.38
C GLY A 159 -18.85 15.15 0.89
N TYR A 160 -18.16 15.63 1.91
CA TYR A 160 -18.23 15.09 3.25
C TYR A 160 -19.40 15.69 4.02
N TYR A 161 -20.08 14.88 4.81
CA TYR A 161 -21.21 15.33 5.58
C TYR A 161 -20.79 16.36 6.63
N LYS A 162 -21.40 17.56 6.59
CA LYS A 162 -21.11 18.69 7.49
C LYS A 162 -19.64 19.16 7.53
N ASP A 163 -18.88 18.92 6.45
CA ASP A 163 -17.51 19.40 6.33
C ASP A 163 -17.28 20.02 4.95
N GLU A 164 -17.76 21.26 4.82
CA GLU A 164 -17.68 22.01 3.55
C GLU A 164 -16.23 22.32 3.16
N LYS A 165 -15.38 22.63 4.15
CA LYS A 165 -13.97 22.97 3.91
C LYS A 165 -13.24 21.79 3.30
N LYS A 166 -13.27 20.64 3.95
CA LYS A 166 -12.64 19.42 3.44
C LYS A 166 -13.27 18.95 2.11
N SER A 167 -14.59 19.15 1.94
CA SER A 167 -15.28 18.86 0.69
C SER A 167 -14.73 19.70 -0.47
N ALA A 168 -14.55 21.01 -0.27
CA ALA A 168 -14.00 21.90 -1.28
C ALA A 168 -12.53 21.60 -1.60
N GLU A 169 -11.73 21.19 -0.62
CA GLU A 169 -10.34 20.77 -0.80
C GLU A 169 -10.22 19.48 -1.60
N THR A 170 -11.13 18.52 -1.39
CA THR A 170 -11.09 17.17 -1.99
C THR A 170 -11.81 17.10 -3.34
N PHE A 171 -12.99 17.72 -3.45
CA PHE A 171 -13.82 17.65 -4.66
C PHE A 171 -13.72 18.94 -5.45
N ARG A 172 -12.72 19.01 -6.33
CA ARG A 172 -12.36 20.22 -7.08
C ARG A 172 -12.89 20.18 -8.51
N THR A 173 -13.21 21.35 -9.05
CA THR A 173 -13.53 21.49 -10.49
C THR A 173 -12.30 22.01 -11.23
N ILE A 174 -11.83 21.23 -12.19
CA ILE A 174 -10.68 21.56 -13.06
C ILE A 174 -11.20 21.51 -14.50
N ASN A 175 -11.02 22.59 -15.25
CA ASN A 175 -11.48 22.70 -16.66
C ASN A 175 -12.94 22.30 -16.86
N GLY A 176 -13.84 22.69 -15.93
CA GLY A 176 -15.27 22.40 -15.99
C GLY A 176 -15.68 20.97 -15.59
N VAL A 177 -14.73 20.11 -15.27
CA VAL A 177 -14.99 18.73 -14.80
C VAL A 177 -14.73 18.64 -13.31
N ARG A 178 -15.65 18.00 -12.59
CA ARG A 178 -15.52 17.77 -11.16
C ARG A 178 -14.73 16.48 -10.88
N TYR A 179 -13.71 16.58 -10.06
CA TYR A 179 -12.82 15.50 -9.68
C TYR A 179 -12.81 15.31 -8.15
N ALA A 180 -12.69 14.05 -7.71
CA ALA A 180 -12.25 13.69 -6.36
C ALA A 180 -10.71 13.56 -6.35
N ILE A 181 -10.04 14.31 -5.48
CA ILE A 181 -8.58 14.39 -5.35
C ILE A 181 -8.21 14.21 -3.87
N PRO A 182 -8.17 12.99 -3.34
CA PRO A 182 -7.99 12.74 -1.90
C PRO A 182 -6.57 12.96 -1.38
N GLY A 183 -5.61 13.28 -2.26
CA GLY A 183 -4.26 13.67 -1.88
C GLY A 183 -3.19 12.59 -2.07
N ASP A 184 -3.49 11.58 -2.89
CA ASP A 184 -2.50 10.57 -3.29
C ASP A 184 -1.65 11.11 -4.46
N TRP A 185 -0.33 10.94 -4.36
CA TRP A 185 0.64 11.41 -5.34
C TRP A 185 1.16 10.27 -6.19
N CYS A 186 1.36 10.52 -7.46
CA CYS A 186 1.90 9.56 -8.42
C CYS A 186 2.69 10.26 -9.54
N THR A 187 3.49 9.49 -10.26
CA THR A 187 4.04 9.86 -11.57
C THR A 187 3.33 9.09 -12.67
N VAL A 188 3.41 9.58 -13.89
CA VAL A 188 2.83 8.94 -15.08
C VAL A 188 3.96 8.55 -16.03
N ALA A 189 4.14 7.24 -16.23
CA ALA A 189 5.14 6.70 -17.14
C ALA A 189 4.78 6.99 -18.62
N GLU A 190 5.72 6.79 -19.54
CA GLU A 190 5.51 7.01 -20.99
C GLU A 190 4.37 6.15 -21.55
N ASP A 191 4.17 4.96 -21.03
CA ASP A 191 3.09 4.03 -21.41
C ASP A 191 1.73 4.38 -20.77
N GLY A 192 1.66 5.46 -19.98
CA GLY A 192 0.47 5.91 -19.28
C GLY A 192 0.19 5.19 -17.96
N THR A 193 1.01 4.24 -17.54
CA THR A 193 0.87 3.63 -16.23
C THR A 193 1.23 4.60 -15.11
N LEU A 194 0.62 4.40 -13.94
CA LEU A 194 0.88 5.20 -12.74
C LEU A 194 1.90 4.49 -11.84
N THR A 195 2.84 5.25 -11.30
CA THR A 195 3.61 4.81 -10.13
C THR A 195 3.12 5.59 -8.92
N LEU A 196 2.54 4.88 -7.95
CA LEU A 196 2.07 5.46 -6.69
C LEU A 196 3.28 5.81 -5.82
N LEU A 197 3.37 7.07 -5.42
CA LEU A 197 4.42 7.58 -4.54
C LEU A 197 3.99 7.52 -3.07
N GLY A 198 2.72 7.86 -2.78
CA GLY A 198 2.18 7.87 -1.43
C GLY A 198 1.23 9.02 -1.16
N ARG A 199 0.83 9.18 0.10
CA ARG A 199 -0.07 10.26 0.52
C ARG A 199 0.68 11.54 0.86
N GLY A 200 0.25 12.65 0.28
CA GLY A 200 0.83 13.96 0.54
C GLY A 200 0.79 14.40 2.01
N SER A 201 -0.19 13.92 2.79
CA SER A 201 -0.28 14.18 4.23
C SER A 201 0.87 13.56 5.06
N ASN A 202 1.53 12.55 4.52
CA ASN A 202 2.66 11.87 5.16
C ASN A 202 4.01 12.26 4.53
N CYS A 203 3.98 13.04 3.44
CA CYS A 203 5.18 13.47 2.73
C CYS A 203 6.16 14.15 3.67
N ILE A 204 7.43 13.74 3.61
CA ILE A 204 8.52 14.30 4.39
C ILE A 204 9.22 15.36 3.53
N ASN A 205 9.28 16.59 4.05
CA ASN A 205 9.99 17.66 3.38
C ASN A 205 11.40 17.80 3.95
N SER A 206 12.37 17.24 3.25
CA SER A 206 13.76 17.25 3.66
C SER A 206 14.59 18.12 2.71
N ALA A 207 15.10 19.24 3.18
CA ALA A 207 15.87 20.22 2.38
C ALA A 207 15.18 20.69 1.08
N GLY A 208 13.85 20.76 1.08
CA GLY A 208 13.06 21.13 -0.11
C GLY A 208 12.66 19.95 -1.00
N GLU A 209 13.20 18.76 -0.76
CA GLU A 209 12.81 17.54 -1.47
C GLU A 209 11.59 16.90 -0.83
N LYS A 210 10.65 16.44 -1.66
CA LYS A 210 9.48 15.66 -1.22
C LYS A 210 9.84 14.18 -1.20
N ILE A 211 9.82 13.56 -0.02
CA ILE A 211 10.08 12.14 0.18
C ILE A 211 8.81 11.47 0.69
N TYR A 212 8.38 10.45 -0.02
CA TYR A 212 7.17 9.70 0.34
C TYR A 212 7.56 8.53 1.23
N PRO A 213 7.00 8.43 2.46
CA PRO A 213 7.32 7.35 3.40
C PRO A 213 7.21 5.96 2.78
N GLU A 214 6.17 5.73 2.02
CA GLU A 214 5.83 4.43 1.45
C GLU A 214 6.94 3.89 0.52
N GLU A 215 7.62 4.74 -0.23
CA GLU A 215 8.75 4.37 -1.08
C GLU A 215 9.94 3.85 -0.24
N VAL A 216 10.21 4.51 0.87
CA VAL A 216 11.32 4.14 1.77
C VAL A 216 10.97 2.90 2.59
N GLU A 217 9.70 2.76 2.97
CA GLU A 217 9.16 1.58 3.67
C GLU A 217 9.31 0.32 2.81
N GLU A 218 8.96 0.40 1.51
CA GLU A 218 9.11 -0.72 0.60
C GLU A 218 10.58 -1.12 0.45
N ALA A 219 11.48 -0.14 0.28
CA ALA A 219 12.91 -0.41 0.19
C ALA A 219 13.48 -1.05 1.47
N LEU A 220 13.00 -0.66 2.65
CA LEU A 220 13.39 -1.29 3.91
C LEU A 220 12.89 -2.73 4.01
N LYS A 221 11.66 -2.99 3.58
CA LYS A 221 11.02 -4.32 3.64
C LYS A 221 11.59 -5.33 2.66
N GLU A 222 12.36 -4.89 1.65
CA GLU A 222 13.12 -5.79 0.78
C GLU A 222 14.34 -6.43 1.48
N HIS A 223 14.72 -5.95 2.67
CA HIS A 223 15.82 -6.53 3.42
C HIS A 223 15.35 -7.78 4.17
N ASP A 224 16.06 -8.91 4.01
CA ASP A 224 15.71 -10.23 4.57
C ASP A 224 15.44 -10.22 6.08
N SER A 225 16.14 -9.36 6.83
CA SER A 225 15.97 -9.22 8.27
C SER A 225 14.76 -8.36 8.66
N VAL A 226 14.07 -7.70 7.73
CA VAL A 226 12.99 -6.78 8.03
C VAL A 226 11.63 -7.46 7.81
N ARG A 227 10.85 -7.57 8.90
CA ARG A 227 9.46 -8.04 8.82
C ARG A 227 8.53 -6.95 8.32
N ASP A 228 8.65 -5.74 8.90
CA ASP A 228 7.83 -4.59 8.56
C ASP A 228 8.58 -3.29 8.85
N ALA A 229 8.22 -2.21 8.17
CA ALA A 229 8.82 -0.90 8.35
C ALA A 229 7.77 0.19 8.16
N LEU A 230 7.88 1.25 8.97
CA LEU A 230 7.14 2.50 8.81
C LEU A 230 8.10 3.67 8.88
N VAL A 231 7.86 4.69 8.06
CA VAL A 231 8.77 5.83 7.91
C VAL A 231 8.05 7.13 8.24
N VAL A 232 8.69 7.99 9.01
CA VAL A 232 8.16 9.29 9.39
C VAL A 232 9.21 10.39 9.25
N GLY A 233 8.74 11.61 9.02
CA GLY A 233 9.57 12.81 9.16
C GLY A 233 9.67 13.22 10.62
N VAL A 234 10.89 13.43 11.09
CA VAL A 234 11.15 14.03 12.40
C VAL A 234 11.79 15.42 12.20
N PRO A 235 11.55 16.39 13.08
CA PRO A 235 12.21 17.70 13.01
C PRO A 235 13.73 17.59 12.96
N ASP A 236 14.34 18.39 12.11
CA ASP A 236 15.80 18.45 11.90
C ASP A 236 16.21 19.89 11.60
N ASP A 237 17.14 20.42 12.37
CA ASP A 237 17.56 21.84 12.27
C ASP A 237 18.20 22.18 10.93
N LYS A 238 18.85 21.20 10.27
CA LYS A 238 19.53 21.39 9.01
C LYS A 238 18.62 21.16 7.80
N TRP A 239 17.73 20.18 7.89
CA TRP A 239 16.95 19.68 6.77
C TRP A 239 15.45 20.04 6.84
N GLY A 240 15.01 20.70 7.92
CA GLY A 240 13.60 20.91 8.25
C GLY A 240 12.95 19.65 8.79
N GLN A 241 13.01 18.56 8.01
CA GLN A 241 12.67 17.22 8.46
C GLN A 241 13.73 16.23 8.02
N SER A 242 14.01 15.21 8.83
CA SER A 242 14.81 14.07 8.45
C SER A 242 13.98 12.78 8.38
N VAL A 243 14.33 11.92 7.43
CA VAL A 243 13.68 10.63 7.23
C VAL A 243 14.10 9.69 8.34
N THR A 244 13.15 9.15 9.08
CA THR A 244 13.38 8.20 10.17
C THR A 244 12.57 6.93 9.93
N GLY A 245 13.23 5.79 9.81
CA GLY A 245 12.61 4.47 9.75
C GLY A 245 12.34 3.93 11.15
N VAL A 246 11.21 3.29 11.35
CA VAL A 246 10.92 2.43 12.52
C VAL A 246 10.68 1.03 11.99
N VAL A 247 11.51 0.09 12.39
CA VAL A 247 11.63 -1.23 11.79
C VAL A 247 11.30 -2.32 12.81
N GLU A 248 10.52 -3.28 12.40
CA GLU A 248 10.28 -4.55 13.06
C GLU A 248 11.10 -5.62 12.35
N LEU A 249 11.99 -6.29 13.07
CA LEU A 249 12.81 -7.36 12.50
C LEU A 249 12.01 -8.68 12.40
N ALA A 250 12.42 -9.53 11.47
CA ALA A 250 11.93 -10.89 11.37
C ALA A 250 12.38 -11.72 12.60
N ASP A 251 11.62 -12.78 12.92
CA ASP A 251 11.90 -13.61 14.09
C ASP A 251 13.31 -14.21 14.04
N GLY A 252 14.11 -13.89 15.05
CA GLY A 252 15.48 -14.36 15.16
C GLY A 252 16.48 -13.67 14.23
N ALA A 253 16.05 -12.72 13.41
CA ALA A 253 16.94 -11.92 12.56
C ALA A 253 17.61 -10.80 13.36
N THR A 254 18.75 -10.35 12.86
CA THR A 254 19.48 -9.20 13.37
C THR A 254 19.86 -8.29 12.22
N ALA A 255 19.78 -7.00 12.43
CA ALA A 255 20.33 -5.97 11.56
C ALA A 255 20.62 -4.72 12.39
N ASP A 256 21.58 -3.92 11.97
CA ASP A 256 21.84 -2.64 12.59
C ASP A 256 21.37 -1.45 11.73
N GLU A 257 21.38 -0.27 12.32
CA GLU A 257 20.96 0.97 11.68
C GLU A 257 21.77 1.26 10.40
N ASP A 258 23.08 1.08 10.45
CA ASP A 258 23.96 1.42 9.33
C ASP A 258 23.81 0.43 8.17
N GLU A 259 23.62 -0.84 8.47
CA GLU A 259 23.30 -1.89 7.48
C GLU A 259 22.03 -1.57 6.71
N LEU A 260 20.91 -1.29 7.40
CA LEU A 260 19.65 -0.98 6.76
C LEU A 260 19.71 0.33 5.97
N ARG A 261 20.40 1.35 6.47
CA ARG A 261 20.61 2.60 5.76
C ARG A 261 21.45 2.40 4.49
N ALA A 262 22.50 1.60 4.57
CA ALA A 262 23.31 1.27 3.40
C ALA A 262 22.51 0.50 2.36
N PHE A 263 21.70 -0.46 2.78
CA PHE A 263 20.82 -1.23 1.91
C PHE A 263 19.84 -0.33 1.16
N VAL A 264 19.12 0.57 1.84
CA VAL A 264 18.19 1.50 1.20
C VAL A 264 18.90 2.38 0.15
N ARG A 265 20.15 2.81 0.40
CA ARG A 265 20.93 3.61 -0.57
C ARG A 265 21.26 2.85 -1.86
N THR A 266 21.19 1.54 -1.87
CA THR A 266 21.34 0.75 -3.10
C THR A 266 20.07 0.68 -3.94
N ARG A 267 18.91 1.06 -3.37
CA ARG A 267 17.58 1.02 -3.98
C ARG A 267 17.05 2.39 -4.36
N LEU A 268 17.31 3.37 -3.53
CA LEU A 268 16.79 4.72 -3.65
C LEU A 268 17.89 5.78 -3.74
N ALA A 269 17.54 6.94 -4.24
CA ALA A 269 18.45 8.09 -4.25
C ALA A 269 18.93 8.39 -2.80
N PRO A 270 20.21 8.74 -2.60
CA PRO A 270 20.83 8.88 -1.27
C PRO A 270 20.10 9.84 -0.32
N TYR A 271 19.42 10.86 -0.84
CA TYR A 271 18.68 11.83 -0.03
C TYR A 271 17.39 11.25 0.56
N LYS A 272 16.82 10.19 -0.06
CA LYS A 272 15.63 9.48 0.40
C LYS A 272 15.93 8.48 1.52
N ALA A 273 17.19 8.00 1.61
CA ALA A 273 17.55 7.03 2.62
C ALA A 273 17.37 7.58 4.05
N PRO A 274 16.90 6.74 4.99
CA PRO A 274 16.72 7.16 6.37
C PRO A 274 18.02 7.73 6.97
N LYS A 275 17.89 8.80 7.74
CA LYS A 275 18.98 9.32 8.57
C LYS A 275 19.13 8.53 9.85
N ARG A 276 18.02 8.03 10.37
CA ARG A 276 17.93 7.18 11.55
C ARG A 276 17.04 5.98 11.28
N VAL A 277 17.40 4.84 11.85
CA VAL A 277 16.56 3.64 11.89
C VAL A 277 16.43 3.21 13.36
N LEU A 278 15.18 3.19 13.82
CA LEU A 278 14.79 2.76 15.15
C LEU A 278 14.21 1.36 15.06
N PHE A 279 14.36 0.55 16.10
CA PHE A 279 13.83 -0.80 16.16
C PHE A 279 12.68 -0.87 17.15
N ALA A 280 11.63 -1.59 16.78
CA ALA A 280 10.46 -1.83 17.60
C ALA A 280 10.07 -3.30 17.52
N ASP A 281 9.59 -3.87 18.64
CA ASP A 281 9.12 -5.26 18.68
C ASP A 281 7.85 -5.49 17.87
N ASP A 282 7.02 -4.46 17.69
CA ASP A 282 5.75 -4.49 16.99
C ASP A 282 5.33 -3.08 16.57
N LEU A 283 5.12 -2.88 15.28
CA LEU A 283 4.64 -1.61 14.72
C LEU A 283 3.15 -1.35 14.99
N LYS A 284 2.43 -2.33 15.51
CA LYS A 284 1.01 -2.26 15.93
C LYS A 284 0.12 -1.63 14.85
N ARG A 285 0.13 -2.23 13.68
CA ARG A 285 -0.84 -1.86 12.66
C ARG A 285 -2.27 -2.03 13.17
N ALA A 286 -3.18 -1.22 12.67
CA ALA A 286 -4.60 -1.41 12.94
C ALA A 286 -5.08 -2.81 12.47
N PRO A 287 -6.20 -3.35 13.02
CA PRO A 287 -6.69 -4.67 12.62
C PRO A 287 -6.96 -4.85 11.11
N ASN A 288 -7.11 -3.75 10.39
CA ASN A 288 -7.24 -3.73 8.93
C ASN A 288 -5.90 -3.59 8.19
N GLY A 289 -4.76 -3.78 8.87
CA GLY A 289 -3.41 -3.70 8.29
C GLY A 289 -2.87 -2.28 8.08
N LYS A 290 -3.66 -1.24 8.30
CA LYS A 290 -3.22 0.15 8.05
C LYS A 290 -2.26 0.64 9.13
N ALA A 291 -1.27 1.45 8.69
CA ALA A 291 -0.32 2.11 9.56
C ALA A 291 -0.95 3.25 10.37
N ASP A 292 -0.57 3.38 11.63
CA ASP A 292 -0.84 4.56 12.46
C ASP A 292 0.41 5.47 12.49
N TYR A 293 0.57 6.28 11.45
CA TYR A 293 1.71 7.20 11.34
C TYR A 293 1.79 8.23 12.48
N LYS A 294 0.67 8.57 13.11
CA LYS A 294 0.68 9.47 14.27
C LYS A 294 1.40 8.81 15.44
N ARG A 295 1.06 7.56 15.73
CA ARG A 295 1.70 6.78 16.79
C ARG A 295 3.19 6.55 16.49
N ILE A 296 3.53 6.19 15.25
CA ILE A 296 4.94 5.96 14.84
C ILE A 296 5.76 7.25 14.99
N ARG A 297 5.19 8.40 14.62
CA ARG A 297 5.84 9.69 14.82
C ARG A 297 6.10 9.98 16.30
N THR A 298 5.12 9.75 17.18
CA THR A 298 5.30 9.90 18.63
C THR A 298 6.43 8.97 19.13
N LEU A 299 6.42 7.69 18.74
CA LEU A 299 7.49 6.75 19.11
C LEU A 299 8.87 7.25 18.65
N ALA A 300 8.98 7.76 17.43
CA ALA A 300 10.25 8.30 16.92
C ALA A 300 10.68 9.55 17.69
N TYR A 301 9.76 10.44 18.04
CA TYR A 301 10.08 11.63 18.83
C TYR A 301 10.57 11.27 20.23
N ASP A 302 9.88 10.34 20.91
CA ASP A 302 10.26 9.86 22.23
C ASP A 302 11.65 9.20 22.22
N ALA A 303 11.90 8.32 21.24
CA ALA A 303 13.18 7.62 21.11
C ALA A 303 14.36 8.55 20.79
N LEU A 304 14.08 9.66 20.09
CA LEU A 304 15.12 10.65 19.72
C LEU A 304 15.21 11.85 20.68
N GLY A 305 14.37 11.88 21.74
CA GLY A 305 14.33 12.98 22.70
C GLY A 305 13.82 14.29 22.11
N ILE A 306 12.96 14.23 21.08
CA ILE A 306 12.39 15.40 20.41
C ILE A 306 11.09 15.79 21.15
N PRO A 307 10.91 17.04 21.61
CA PRO A 307 9.67 17.51 22.23
C PRO A 307 8.49 17.38 21.26
N THR A 308 7.35 16.84 21.76
CA THR A 308 6.10 16.68 21.00
C THR A 308 5.26 17.97 20.96
#